data_4ea6f6a1d3d9965482ecfbe3e350b53c
#
_entry.id   4ea6f6a1d3d9965482ecfbe3e350b53c
#
_cell.length_a   1.000
_cell.length_b   1.000
_cell.length_c   1.000
_cell.angle_alpha   90.00
_cell.angle_beta   90.00
_cell.angle_gamma   90.00
#
_symmetry.space_group_name_H-M   'P 1'
#
loop_
_entity.id
_entity.type
_entity.pdbx_description
1 polymer ?
#
loop_
_entity_poly.entity_id
_entity_poly.type
_entity_poly.pdbx_seq_one_letter_code
_entity_poly.pdbx_strand_id
1 'polypeptide(L)'
;ICLLMGRYFLNKKVEYMDKSLQKMIENMPEKTGKKLEEWFQILDKENFEKHLMAVKFLKTEHGVTHGFANTIVTLSKERTNPSEDLVLNQYSGKESLKPIYEMLFLVIKNFGEDVVITPKKGSVSFIRKKQFALIKPATKTRIDLGLKLKDVEVQGRLEASGPFGTMCTHRIQLNNISDVDSEVIEWLSKAYETSV
;
A
#
# COMPACT_ATOMS: atom_id res chain seq x y z
N ILE A 1 -19.90 -3.37 0.64
CA ILE A 1 -18.78 -2.40 0.46
C ILE A 1 -17.45 -3.10 0.78
N CYS A 2 -17.32 -3.81 1.90
CA CYS A 2 -16.09 -4.55 2.27
C CYS A 2 -15.71 -5.65 1.24
N LEU A 3 -16.71 -6.39 0.71
CA LEU A 3 -16.53 -7.41 -0.35
C LEU A 3 -16.09 -6.81 -1.70
N LEU A 4 -16.48 -5.58 -2.00
CA LEU A 4 -16.07 -4.86 -3.21
C LEU A 4 -14.62 -4.37 -3.12
N MET A 5 -14.18 -3.96 -1.93
CA MET A 5 -12.78 -3.56 -1.69
C MET A 5 -11.84 -4.76 -1.82
N GLY A 6 -12.19 -5.92 -1.26
CA GLY A 6 -11.40 -7.14 -1.37
C GLY A 6 -11.23 -7.64 -2.80
N ARG A 7 -12.30 -7.66 -3.57
CA ARG A 7 -12.24 -7.97 -5.00
C ARG A 7 -11.40 -6.95 -5.80
N TYR A 8 -11.45 -5.68 -5.43
CA TYR A 8 -10.65 -4.65 -6.09
C TYR A 8 -9.15 -4.85 -5.84
N PHE A 9 -8.75 -5.11 -4.59
CA PHE A 9 -7.35 -5.38 -4.25
C PHE A 9 -6.83 -6.67 -4.92
N LEU A 10 -7.66 -7.73 -4.97
CA LEU A 10 -7.30 -8.97 -5.67
C LEU A 10 -7.19 -8.76 -7.20
N ASN A 11 -8.19 -8.15 -7.84
CA ASN A 11 -8.20 -8.01 -9.30
C ASN A 11 -7.12 -7.04 -9.80
N LYS A 12 -6.87 -5.90 -9.13
CA LYS A 12 -5.77 -4.99 -9.54
C LYS A 12 -4.39 -5.51 -9.18
N LYS A 13 -4.25 -6.38 -8.21
CA LYS A 13 -2.94 -7.03 -7.93
C LYS A 13 -2.54 -7.97 -9.08
N VAL A 14 -3.50 -8.60 -9.74
CA VAL A 14 -3.27 -9.44 -10.93
C VAL A 14 -3.00 -8.58 -12.17
N GLU A 15 -3.64 -7.42 -12.31
CA GLU A 15 -3.53 -6.55 -13.50
C GLU A 15 -2.30 -5.63 -13.49
N TYR A 16 -1.71 -5.38 -12.31
CA TYR A 16 -0.54 -4.50 -12.13
C TYR A 16 0.68 -5.20 -11.54
N MET A 17 0.81 -6.50 -11.75
CA MET A 17 2.12 -7.12 -11.59
C MET A 17 3.05 -6.48 -12.62
N ASP A 18 4.08 -5.80 -12.14
CA ASP A 18 5.17 -5.31 -12.99
C ASP A 18 5.52 -6.42 -13.99
N LYS A 19 5.51 -6.13 -15.28
CA LYS A 19 5.85 -7.09 -16.35
C LYS A 19 7.16 -7.83 -16.06
N SER A 20 8.06 -7.17 -15.35
CA SER A 20 9.31 -7.72 -14.86
C SER A 20 9.11 -8.81 -13.81
N LEU A 21 8.23 -8.58 -12.83
CA LEU A 21 7.88 -9.55 -11.79
C LEU A 21 7.14 -10.75 -12.39
N GLN A 22 6.20 -10.52 -13.29
CA GLN A 22 5.47 -11.59 -13.98
C GLN A 22 6.44 -12.48 -14.76
N LYS A 23 7.33 -11.90 -15.56
CA LYS A 23 8.36 -12.64 -16.30
C LYS A 23 9.32 -13.39 -15.36
N MET A 24 9.62 -12.82 -14.21
CA MET A 24 10.45 -13.47 -13.18
C MET A 24 9.74 -14.70 -12.59
N ILE A 25 8.43 -14.62 -12.33
CA ILE A 25 7.63 -15.76 -11.84
C ILE A 25 7.52 -16.84 -12.92
N GLU A 26 7.29 -16.48 -14.17
CA GLU A 26 7.22 -17.43 -15.31
C GLU A 26 8.53 -18.19 -15.49
N ASN A 27 9.68 -17.53 -15.34
CA ASN A 27 11.01 -18.13 -15.46
C ASN A 27 11.47 -18.85 -14.18
N MET A 28 10.74 -18.73 -13.08
CA MET A 28 11.17 -19.30 -11.78
C MET A 28 11.38 -20.81 -11.81
N PRO A 29 10.49 -21.63 -12.43
CA PRO A 29 10.71 -23.08 -12.48
C PRO A 29 12.01 -23.46 -13.20
N GLU A 30 12.33 -22.78 -14.29
CA GLU A 30 13.57 -23.01 -15.05
C GLU A 30 14.82 -22.61 -14.27
N LYS A 31 14.77 -21.47 -13.58
CA LYS A 31 15.92 -20.88 -12.87
C LYS A 31 16.14 -21.39 -11.46
N THR A 32 15.11 -21.96 -10.82
CA THR A 32 15.16 -22.41 -9.42
C THR A 32 14.71 -23.86 -9.21
N GLY A 33 14.26 -24.53 -10.28
CA GLY A 33 13.81 -25.93 -10.24
C GLY A 33 12.40 -26.15 -9.68
N LYS A 34 11.71 -25.09 -9.18
CA LYS A 34 10.38 -25.20 -8.58
C LYS A 34 9.51 -23.99 -8.93
N LYS A 35 8.18 -24.22 -8.96
CA LYS A 35 7.19 -23.16 -9.09
C LYS A 35 7.09 -22.32 -7.80
N LEU A 36 6.54 -21.13 -7.91
CA LEU A 36 6.38 -20.20 -6.76
C LEU A 36 5.58 -20.84 -5.61
N GLU A 37 4.52 -21.60 -5.93
CA GLU A 37 3.67 -22.26 -4.93
C GLU A 37 4.43 -23.34 -4.13
N GLU A 38 5.33 -24.06 -4.79
CA GLU A 38 6.17 -25.08 -4.13
C GLU A 38 7.17 -24.42 -3.17
N TRP A 39 7.72 -23.27 -3.54
CA TRP A 39 8.57 -22.47 -2.66
C TRP A 39 7.81 -21.94 -1.44
N PHE A 40 6.55 -21.55 -1.61
CA PHE A 40 5.71 -21.14 -0.48
C PHE A 40 5.50 -22.29 0.50
N GLN A 41 5.22 -23.51 0.02
CA GLN A 41 5.07 -24.69 0.87
C GLN A 41 6.35 -25.00 1.68
N ILE A 42 7.52 -24.80 1.09
CA ILE A 42 8.80 -24.98 1.78
C ILE A 42 8.97 -23.94 2.88
N LEU A 43 8.71 -22.66 2.56
CA LEU A 43 8.84 -21.57 3.55
C LEU A 43 7.83 -21.69 4.70
N ASP A 44 6.60 -22.15 4.41
CA ASP A 44 5.55 -22.37 5.43
C ASP A 44 5.93 -23.47 6.44
N LYS A 45 6.62 -24.52 6.00
CA LYS A 45 7.10 -25.60 6.89
C LYS A 45 8.20 -25.14 7.83
N GLU A 46 9.10 -24.29 7.35
CA GLU A 46 10.25 -23.78 8.11
C GLU A 46 9.90 -22.61 9.02
N ASN A 47 8.81 -21.90 8.76
CA ASN A 47 8.24 -20.80 9.58
C ASN A 47 9.26 -19.76 10.05
N PHE A 48 9.94 -19.10 9.11
CA PHE A 48 10.96 -18.09 9.41
C PHE A 48 10.37 -16.77 9.92
N GLU A 49 10.74 -16.35 11.13
CA GLU A 49 10.34 -15.03 11.66
C GLU A 49 10.94 -13.85 10.87
N LYS A 50 12.21 -13.97 10.46
CA LYS A 50 12.96 -12.89 9.83
C LYS A 50 13.14 -13.12 8.33
N HIS A 51 12.85 -12.08 7.53
CA HIS A 51 13.01 -12.09 6.07
C HIS A 51 14.41 -12.56 5.63
N LEU A 52 15.47 -12.01 6.25
CA LEU A 52 16.85 -12.35 5.92
C LEU A 52 17.19 -13.81 6.17
N MET A 53 16.59 -14.45 7.16
CA MET A 53 16.82 -15.88 7.45
C MET A 53 16.21 -16.75 6.37
N ALA A 54 14.98 -16.44 5.94
CA ALA A 54 14.32 -17.14 4.83
C ALA A 54 15.09 -16.98 3.51
N VAL A 55 15.56 -15.75 3.20
CA VAL A 55 16.38 -15.50 2.00
C VAL A 55 17.70 -16.28 2.09
N LYS A 56 18.37 -16.29 3.25
CA LYS A 56 19.60 -17.06 3.46
C LYS A 56 19.36 -18.55 3.24
N PHE A 57 18.32 -19.10 3.83
CA PHE A 57 17.92 -20.50 3.70
C PHE A 57 17.75 -20.91 2.23
N LEU A 58 16.96 -20.17 1.45
CA LEU A 58 16.76 -20.46 0.03
C LEU A 58 18.08 -20.43 -0.77
N LYS A 59 19.00 -19.54 -0.39
CA LYS A 59 20.33 -19.45 -1.03
C LYS A 59 21.24 -20.62 -0.66
N THR A 60 21.34 -20.94 0.64
CA THR A 60 22.31 -21.94 1.13
C THR A 60 21.86 -23.36 0.93
N GLU A 61 20.59 -23.68 1.22
CA GLU A 61 20.06 -25.04 1.17
C GLU A 61 19.51 -25.44 -0.20
N HIS A 62 19.09 -24.42 -1.01
CA HIS A 62 18.45 -24.69 -2.29
C HIS A 62 19.17 -24.07 -3.50
N GLY A 63 20.29 -23.37 -3.29
CA GLY A 63 21.08 -22.77 -4.36
C GLY A 63 20.36 -21.65 -5.15
N VAL A 64 19.24 -21.12 -4.60
CA VAL A 64 18.45 -20.07 -5.26
C VAL A 64 19.24 -18.77 -5.26
N THR A 65 19.32 -18.08 -6.39
CA THR A 65 20.02 -16.80 -6.49
C THR A 65 19.34 -15.74 -5.61
N HIS A 66 20.10 -14.72 -5.16
CA HIS A 66 19.57 -13.70 -4.24
C HIS A 66 18.30 -13.01 -4.77
N GLY A 67 18.24 -12.69 -6.06
CA GLY A 67 17.06 -12.06 -6.68
C GLY A 67 15.81 -12.91 -6.56
N PHE A 68 15.88 -14.18 -6.98
CA PHE A 68 14.76 -15.10 -6.84
C PHE A 68 14.40 -15.38 -5.37
N ALA A 69 15.39 -15.60 -4.51
CA ALA A 69 15.15 -15.86 -3.08
C ALA A 69 14.43 -14.67 -2.42
N ASN A 70 14.88 -13.44 -2.69
CA ASN A 70 14.22 -12.24 -2.17
C ASN A 70 12.78 -12.09 -2.69
N THR A 71 12.55 -12.33 -3.99
CA THR A 71 11.20 -12.27 -4.59
C THR A 71 10.28 -13.34 -3.99
N ILE A 72 10.73 -14.59 -3.86
CA ILE A 72 9.96 -15.68 -3.26
C ILE A 72 9.55 -15.33 -1.84
N VAL A 73 10.49 -14.88 -1.00
CA VAL A 73 10.21 -14.53 0.42
C VAL A 73 9.29 -13.31 0.53
N THR A 74 9.46 -12.32 -0.35
CA THR A 74 8.56 -11.14 -0.39
C THR A 74 7.14 -11.55 -0.73
N LEU A 75 6.94 -12.30 -1.81
CA LEU A 75 5.61 -12.77 -2.23
C LEU A 75 4.97 -13.74 -1.23
N SER A 76 5.77 -14.60 -0.56
CA SER A 76 5.29 -15.47 0.51
C SER A 76 4.72 -14.65 1.67
N LYS A 77 5.42 -13.60 2.11
CA LYS A 77 4.94 -12.70 3.17
C LYS A 77 3.73 -11.87 2.76
N GLU A 78 3.67 -11.44 1.50
CA GLU A 78 2.51 -10.74 0.97
C GLU A 78 1.28 -11.65 0.87
N ARG A 79 1.45 -12.95 0.66
CA ARG A 79 0.39 -13.96 0.67
C ARG A 79 -0.19 -14.15 2.08
N THR A 80 0.67 -14.17 3.10
CA THR A 80 0.27 -14.33 4.51
C THR A 80 -0.25 -13.05 5.15
N ASN A 81 0.07 -11.87 4.58
CA ASN A 81 -0.46 -10.57 4.95
C ASN A 81 -0.96 -9.84 3.71
N PRO A 82 -2.12 -10.21 3.15
CA PRO A 82 -2.68 -9.51 2.01
C PRO A 82 -2.87 -8.01 2.33
N SER A 83 -2.88 -7.20 1.28
CA SER A 83 -3.03 -5.73 1.41
C SER A 83 -4.29 -5.33 2.20
N GLU A 84 -5.32 -6.17 2.18
CA GLU A 84 -6.53 -6.01 3.00
C GLU A 84 -6.25 -6.16 4.49
N ASP A 85 -5.49 -7.18 4.89
CA ASP A 85 -5.13 -7.37 6.29
C ASP A 85 -4.30 -6.21 6.82
N LEU A 86 -3.43 -5.62 5.99
CA LEU A 86 -2.68 -4.42 6.36
C LEU A 86 -3.61 -3.23 6.65
N VAL A 87 -4.62 -3.01 5.81
CA VAL A 87 -5.61 -1.94 6.04
C VAL A 87 -6.47 -2.26 7.26
N LEU A 88 -7.00 -3.48 7.37
CA LEU A 88 -7.81 -3.90 8.51
C LEU A 88 -7.06 -3.73 9.84
N ASN A 89 -5.79 -4.15 9.87
CA ASN A 89 -4.93 -4.02 11.05
C ASN A 89 -4.66 -2.56 11.44
N GLN A 90 -4.56 -1.63 10.47
CA GLN A 90 -4.41 -0.20 10.77
C GLN A 90 -5.60 0.38 11.53
N TYR A 91 -6.80 -0.15 11.28
CA TYR A 91 -8.06 0.32 11.87
C TYR A 91 -8.55 -0.55 13.03
N SER A 92 -7.77 -1.57 13.44
CA SER A 92 -8.06 -2.36 14.66
C SER A 92 -8.00 -1.45 15.89
N GLY A 93 -9.11 -1.38 16.65
CA GLY A 93 -9.28 -0.44 17.76
C GLY A 93 -9.48 1.03 17.35
N LYS A 94 -9.78 1.26 16.06
CA LYS A 94 -10.05 2.58 15.45
C LYS A 94 -11.22 2.48 14.45
N GLU A 95 -12.19 1.64 14.73
CA GLU A 95 -13.27 1.27 13.82
C GLU A 95 -14.11 2.50 13.39
N SER A 96 -14.22 3.49 14.25
CA SER A 96 -14.91 4.77 13.97
C SER A 96 -14.30 5.56 12.80
N LEU A 97 -13.03 5.31 12.47
CA LEU A 97 -12.33 5.98 11.38
C LEU A 97 -12.52 5.30 10.01
N LYS A 98 -13.03 4.06 9.97
CA LYS A 98 -13.25 3.32 8.72
C LYS A 98 -14.11 4.08 7.70
N PRO A 99 -15.26 4.70 8.10
CA PRO A 99 -16.08 5.45 7.15
C PRO A 99 -15.34 6.62 6.50
N ILE A 100 -14.46 7.30 7.24
CA ILE A 100 -13.64 8.40 6.70
C ILE A 100 -12.64 7.85 5.66
N TYR A 101 -11.97 6.74 5.99
CA TYR A 101 -11.04 6.07 5.08
C TYR A 101 -11.76 5.60 3.80
N GLU A 102 -12.91 4.97 3.92
CA GLU A 102 -13.69 4.45 2.79
C GLU A 102 -14.14 5.58 1.86
N MET A 103 -14.58 6.72 2.41
CA MET A 103 -14.95 7.90 1.62
C MET A 103 -13.75 8.46 0.86
N LEU A 104 -12.62 8.68 1.54
CA LEU A 104 -11.38 9.14 0.89
C LEU A 104 -10.91 8.17 -0.20
N PHE A 105 -10.96 6.87 0.09
CA PHE A 105 -10.59 5.84 -0.86
C PHE A 105 -11.44 5.90 -2.14
N LEU A 106 -12.77 6.04 -2.00
CA LEU A 106 -13.67 6.15 -3.13
C LEU A 106 -13.42 7.41 -3.96
N VAL A 107 -13.22 8.56 -3.30
CA VAL A 107 -12.88 9.82 -3.96
C VAL A 107 -11.60 9.68 -4.78
N ILE A 108 -10.53 9.20 -4.15
CA ILE A 108 -9.23 9.07 -4.80
C ILE A 108 -9.26 8.06 -5.95
N LYS A 109 -9.98 6.96 -5.78
CA LYS A 109 -10.13 5.93 -6.82
C LYS A 109 -10.80 6.47 -8.08
N ASN A 110 -11.72 7.42 -7.93
CA ASN A 110 -12.47 7.99 -9.05
C ASN A 110 -11.67 9.05 -9.83
N PHE A 111 -10.47 9.44 -9.41
CA PHE A 111 -9.64 10.39 -10.16
C PHE A 111 -9.10 9.79 -11.46
N GLY A 112 -8.79 8.49 -11.51
CA GLY A 112 -8.31 7.85 -12.73
C GLY A 112 -7.88 6.39 -12.50
N GLU A 113 -7.78 5.66 -13.61
CA GLU A 113 -7.34 4.26 -13.65
C GLU A 113 -5.84 4.09 -13.31
N ASP A 114 -5.07 5.17 -13.40
CA ASP A 114 -3.62 5.21 -13.15
C ASP A 114 -3.26 5.40 -11.66
N VAL A 115 -4.25 5.40 -10.76
CA VAL A 115 -4.03 5.45 -9.31
C VAL A 115 -3.62 4.09 -8.78
N VAL A 116 -2.37 4.00 -8.32
CA VAL A 116 -1.81 2.83 -7.63
C VAL A 116 -1.95 3.00 -6.12
N ILE A 117 -2.58 2.02 -5.46
CA ILE A 117 -2.85 2.02 -4.03
C ILE A 117 -1.86 1.08 -3.34
N THR A 118 -1.08 1.61 -2.41
CA THR A 118 -0.02 0.85 -1.72
C THR A 118 -0.23 0.89 -0.21
N PRO A 119 -0.94 -0.11 0.37
CA PRO A 119 -1.05 -0.26 1.81
C PRO A 119 0.32 -0.59 2.43
N LYS A 120 0.58 0.02 3.59
CA LYS A 120 1.76 -0.21 4.44
C LYS A 120 1.30 -0.55 5.86
N LYS A 121 2.21 -0.86 6.76
CA LYS A 121 1.88 -1.23 8.14
C LYS A 121 1.04 -0.17 8.90
N GLY A 122 1.25 1.11 8.64
CA GLY A 122 0.60 2.19 9.41
C GLY A 122 -0.05 3.28 8.57
N SER A 123 -0.13 3.11 7.24
CA SER A 123 -0.72 4.09 6.32
C SER A 123 -1.00 3.47 4.96
N VAL A 124 -1.80 4.15 4.15
CA VAL A 124 -2.04 3.79 2.74
C VAL A 124 -1.54 4.93 1.86
N SER A 125 -0.60 4.64 0.96
CA SER A 125 -0.09 5.59 -0.03
C SER A 125 -0.86 5.48 -1.33
N PHE A 126 -1.11 6.63 -1.96
CA PHE A 126 -1.74 6.74 -3.28
C PHE A 126 -0.74 7.38 -4.24
N ILE A 127 -0.47 6.68 -5.33
CA ILE A 127 0.60 6.99 -6.28
C ILE A 127 -0.01 7.07 -7.67
N ARG A 128 0.38 8.09 -8.44
CA ARG A 128 0.17 8.15 -9.88
C ARG A 128 1.51 7.86 -10.57
N LYS A 129 2.28 8.84 -11.03
CA LYS A 129 3.72 8.67 -11.31
C LYS A 129 4.56 8.87 -10.04
N LYS A 130 4.10 9.75 -9.16
CA LYS A 130 4.66 9.99 -7.83
C LYS A 130 3.58 9.87 -6.77
N GLN A 131 3.97 9.66 -5.50
CA GLN A 131 3.03 9.70 -4.40
C GLN A 131 2.42 11.09 -4.29
N PHE A 132 1.08 11.17 -4.31
CA PHE A 132 0.35 12.42 -4.20
C PHE A 132 -0.47 12.52 -2.92
N ALA A 133 -0.91 11.39 -2.36
CA ALA A 133 -1.66 11.34 -1.12
C ALA A 133 -1.22 10.18 -0.23
N LEU A 134 -1.46 10.32 1.08
CA LEU A 134 -1.21 9.31 2.09
C LEU A 134 -2.28 9.40 3.18
N ILE A 135 -2.95 8.31 3.50
CA ILE A 135 -3.94 8.23 4.57
C ILE A 135 -3.33 7.47 5.75
N LYS A 136 -3.35 8.08 6.94
CA LYS A 136 -2.84 7.49 8.17
C LYS A 136 -3.84 7.65 9.32
N PRO A 137 -4.34 6.54 9.92
CA PRO A 137 -5.11 6.62 11.17
C PRO A 137 -4.19 6.98 12.34
N ALA A 138 -3.96 8.27 12.54
CA ALA A 138 -2.95 8.82 13.44
C ALA A 138 -3.27 8.58 14.93
N THR A 139 -4.54 8.70 15.30
CA THR A 139 -5.05 8.42 16.65
C THR A 139 -6.27 7.50 16.59
N LYS A 140 -6.94 7.25 17.72
CA LYS A 140 -8.21 6.51 17.75
C LYS A 140 -9.39 7.27 17.13
N THR A 141 -9.27 8.60 17.02
CA THR A 141 -10.36 9.49 16.59
C THR A 141 -9.99 10.39 15.42
N ARG A 142 -8.78 10.24 14.83
CA ARG A 142 -8.30 11.14 13.79
C ARG A 142 -7.52 10.41 12.70
N ILE A 143 -7.86 10.72 11.47
CA ILE A 143 -7.06 10.44 10.28
C ILE A 143 -6.24 11.69 9.94
N ASP A 144 -4.95 11.52 9.68
CA ASP A 144 -4.12 12.51 9.03
C ASP A 144 -4.06 12.16 7.52
N LEU A 145 -4.59 13.06 6.68
CA LEU A 145 -4.48 13.01 5.23
C LEU A 145 -3.25 13.81 4.81
N GLY A 146 -2.19 13.14 4.40
CA GLY A 146 -1.00 13.76 3.83
C GLY A 146 -1.16 14.00 2.34
N LEU A 147 -0.74 15.18 1.87
CA LEU A 147 -0.81 15.61 0.47
C LEU A 147 0.56 16.06 -0.03
N LYS A 148 0.86 15.79 -1.30
CA LYS A 148 2.06 16.30 -1.98
C LYS A 148 1.63 17.42 -2.93
N LEU A 149 1.65 18.64 -2.41
CA LEU A 149 1.28 19.86 -3.15
C LEU A 149 2.53 20.68 -3.41
N LYS A 150 2.76 21.04 -4.68
CA LYS A 150 3.88 21.89 -5.06
C LYS A 150 3.41 23.35 -5.08
N ASP A 151 4.26 24.26 -4.56
CA ASP A 151 4.04 25.69 -4.61
C ASP A 151 2.68 26.15 -4.03
N VAL A 152 2.26 25.49 -2.95
CA VAL A 152 1.06 25.82 -2.20
C VAL A 152 1.46 26.25 -0.78
N GLU A 153 0.88 27.34 -0.30
CA GLU A 153 1.07 27.80 1.07
C GLU A 153 0.06 27.14 2.01
N VAL A 154 0.43 27.02 3.29
CA VAL A 154 -0.48 26.57 4.35
C VAL A 154 -1.62 27.56 4.52
N GLN A 155 -2.86 27.07 4.56
CA GLN A 155 -4.05 27.90 4.72
C GLN A 155 -5.24 27.08 5.23
N GLY A 156 -6.09 27.68 6.06
CA GLY A 156 -7.26 27.02 6.62
C GLY A 156 -6.91 25.71 7.32
N ARG A 157 -7.50 24.59 6.85
CA ARG A 157 -7.22 23.24 7.37
C ARG A 157 -5.98 22.57 6.73
N LEU A 158 -5.44 23.19 5.68
CA LEU A 158 -4.23 22.71 5.02
C LEU A 158 -3.01 23.14 5.82
N GLU A 159 -2.50 22.26 6.66
CA GLU A 159 -1.35 22.46 7.54
C GLU A 159 -0.04 22.00 6.87
N ALA A 160 1.10 22.39 7.43
CA ALA A 160 2.40 21.80 7.08
C ALA A 160 2.41 20.28 7.35
N SER A 161 3.28 19.54 6.66
CA SER A 161 3.29 18.05 6.64
C SER A 161 3.36 17.37 8.01
N GLY A 162 3.87 18.05 9.04
CA GLY A 162 3.96 17.51 10.40
C GLY A 162 4.66 16.15 10.46
N PRO A 163 3.95 15.08 10.91
CA PRO A 163 4.56 13.76 11.11
C PRO A 163 4.90 13.01 9.83
N PHE A 164 4.57 13.54 8.65
CA PHE A 164 4.89 12.91 7.37
C PHE A 164 6.29 13.25 6.83
N GLY A 165 6.93 14.28 7.41
CA GLY A 165 8.26 14.71 6.99
C GLY A 165 8.32 15.03 5.50
N THR A 166 9.27 14.44 4.78
CA THR A 166 9.45 14.64 3.33
C THR A 166 8.49 13.83 2.45
N MET A 167 7.73 12.90 3.02
CA MET A 167 6.77 12.09 2.26
C MET A 167 5.60 12.91 1.73
N CYS A 168 5.16 13.92 2.49
CA CYS A 168 4.12 14.87 2.10
C CYS A 168 4.63 16.29 2.33
N THR A 169 4.01 17.27 1.66
CA THR A 169 4.28 18.70 1.91
C THR A 169 3.26 19.30 2.86
N HIS A 170 2.03 18.76 2.81
CA HIS A 170 0.90 19.27 3.59
C HIS A 170 0.16 18.13 4.28
N ARG A 171 -0.68 18.51 5.24
CA ARG A 171 -1.57 17.61 5.98
C ARG A 171 -2.91 18.28 6.22
N ILE A 172 -3.98 17.48 6.20
CA ILE A 172 -5.31 17.83 6.71
C ILE A 172 -5.69 16.80 7.78
N GLN A 173 -6.23 17.27 8.91
CA GLN A 173 -6.73 16.41 9.98
C GLN A 173 -8.23 16.20 9.82
N LEU A 174 -8.68 14.93 9.87
CA LEU A 174 -10.07 14.54 9.68
C LEU A 174 -10.54 13.71 10.89
N ASN A 175 -11.60 14.13 11.52
CA ASN A 175 -12.16 13.48 12.72
C ASN A 175 -13.55 12.88 12.44
N ASN A 176 -14.26 13.39 11.43
CA ASN A 176 -15.60 12.97 11.04
C ASN A 176 -15.68 12.74 9.53
N ILE A 177 -16.65 11.95 9.10
CA ILE A 177 -16.89 11.72 7.66
C ILE A 177 -17.27 13.02 6.93
N SER A 178 -17.96 13.93 7.61
CA SER A 178 -18.32 15.27 7.09
C SER A 178 -17.12 16.17 6.83
N ASP A 179 -15.95 15.84 7.40
CA ASP A 179 -14.72 16.61 7.14
C ASP A 179 -14.15 16.31 5.73
N VAL A 180 -14.64 15.24 5.07
CA VAL A 180 -14.31 14.92 3.67
C VAL A 180 -15.27 15.69 2.77
N ASP A 181 -15.13 16.99 2.75
CA ASP A 181 -15.94 17.96 2.01
C ASP A 181 -15.30 18.38 0.67
N SER A 182 -15.92 19.37 0.01
CA SER A 182 -15.42 19.89 -1.26
C SER A 182 -14.00 20.42 -1.18
N GLU A 183 -13.63 21.09 -0.09
CA GLU A 183 -12.27 21.61 0.12
C GLU A 183 -11.23 20.48 0.11
N VAL A 184 -11.49 19.41 0.84
CA VAL A 184 -10.59 18.22 0.89
C VAL A 184 -10.50 17.55 -0.48
N ILE A 185 -11.62 17.44 -1.21
CA ILE A 185 -11.65 16.86 -2.54
C ILE A 185 -10.86 17.71 -3.54
N GLU A 186 -10.98 19.05 -3.48
CA GLU A 186 -10.20 19.96 -4.31
C GLU A 186 -8.69 19.82 -4.06
N TRP A 187 -8.25 19.76 -2.81
CA TRP A 187 -6.83 19.55 -2.48
C TRP A 187 -6.32 18.19 -2.94
N LEU A 188 -7.13 17.13 -2.83
CA LEU A 188 -6.80 15.81 -3.34
C LEU A 188 -6.67 15.81 -4.87
N SER A 189 -7.61 16.44 -5.58
CA SER A 189 -7.58 16.59 -7.04
C SER A 189 -6.33 17.33 -7.49
N LYS A 190 -6.01 18.47 -6.86
CA LYS A 190 -4.81 19.26 -7.17
C LYS A 190 -3.52 18.44 -6.94
N ALA A 191 -3.46 17.65 -5.87
CA ALA A 191 -2.31 16.78 -5.60
C ALA A 191 -2.18 15.67 -6.65
N TYR A 192 -3.30 15.07 -7.08
CA TYR A 192 -3.35 14.07 -8.14
C TYR A 192 -2.89 14.65 -9.50
N GLU A 193 -3.40 15.80 -9.90
CA GLU A 193 -3.06 16.45 -11.16
C GLU A 193 -1.58 16.81 -11.27
N THR A 194 -0.97 17.27 -10.17
CA THR A 194 0.44 17.67 -10.13
C THR A 194 1.42 16.50 -9.91
N SER A 195 0.93 15.28 -9.78
CA SER A 195 1.74 14.07 -9.52
C SER A 195 2.32 13.37 -10.75
N VAL A 196 2.29 14.05 -11.89
CA VAL A 196 2.84 13.57 -13.18
C VAL A 196 4.32 13.82 -13.35
#